data_4157d66aeda48fb46bcf8454e00d2643
#
_entry.id   4157d66aeda48fb46bcf8454e00d2643
#
_cell.length_a   1.000
_cell.length_b   1.000
_cell.length_c   1.000
_cell.angle_alpha   90.00
_cell.angle_beta   90.00
_cell.angle_gamma   90.00
#
_symmetry.space_group_name_H-M   'P 1'
#
loop_
_entity.id
_entity.type
_entity.pdbx_description
1 polymer ?
#
loop_
_entity_poly.entity_id
_entity_poly.type
_entity_poly.pdbx_seq_one_letter_code
_entity_poly.pdbx_strand_id
1 'polypeptide(L)'
;MNSLEILSNLNVNLSINSRKIAKKTILDLNISAQDVLNFIKISDERNQVLFICVLDYIIEEFPDYLNESLNDFILLQENFKNETCKRCTSRIVFHILKQNSETFDKKQKNQLIVIHFDWLISNSFVATRVNCLSVIFELRNEAEWIKTELIGIIEQQIILQEPSFVSRAKKILAKIHKEANR
;
A
#
# COMPACT_ATOMS: atom_id res chain seq x y z
N MET A 1 26.47 -2.37 -15.67
CA MET A 1 25.40 -1.37 -15.80
C MET A 1 24.84 -1.14 -14.40
N ASN A 2 24.70 0.09 -13.96
CA ASN A 2 24.19 0.42 -12.63
C ASN A 2 22.67 0.16 -12.60
N SER A 3 22.12 -0.27 -11.44
CA SER A 3 20.68 -0.55 -11.27
C SER A 3 19.79 0.61 -11.74
N LEU A 4 20.16 1.86 -11.45
CA LEU A 4 19.42 3.05 -11.88
C LEU A 4 19.39 3.19 -13.43
N GLU A 5 20.50 2.89 -14.10
CA GLU A 5 20.57 2.89 -15.55
C GLU A 5 19.71 1.80 -16.17
N ILE A 6 19.69 0.62 -15.58
CA ILE A 6 18.80 -0.47 -16.00
C ILE A 6 17.33 -0.06 -15.87
N LEU A 7 16.96 0.47 -14.68
CA LEU A 7 15.58 0.88 -14.41
C LEU A 7 15.12 2.02 -15.35
N SER A 8 15.99 3.00 -15.63
CA SER A 8 15.68 4.11 -16.56
C SER A 8 15.46 3.64 -18.01
N ASN A 9 16.11 2.55 -18.42
CA ASN A 9 16.00 1.98 -19.76
C ASN A 9 14.84 0.96 -19.89
N LEU A 10 14.18 0.57 -18.79
CA LEU A 10 13.01 -0.28 -18.85
C LEU A 10 11.82 0.48 -19.46
N ASN A 11 11.38 0.04 -20.63
CA ASN A 11 10.20 0.60 -21.28
C ASN A 11 8.91 0.08 -20.62
N VAL A 12 8.55 0.64 -19.46
CA VAL A 12 7.37 0.26 -18.68
C VAL A 12 6.16 1.08 -19.08
N ASN A 13 5.00 0.44 -19.18
CA ASN A 13 3.71 1.08 -19.36
C ASN A 13 2.63 0.43 -18.45
N LEU A 14 1.42 0.98 -18.45
CA LEU A 14 0.35 0.52 -17.55
C LEU A 14 -0.27 -0.83 -17.94
N SER A 15 0.12 -1.47 -19.04
CA SER A 15 -0.39 -2.80 -19.38
C SER A 15 0.12 -3.86 -18.40
N ILE A 16 -0.72 -4.86 -18.14
CA ILE A 16 -0.38 -5.98 -17.26
C ILE A 16 0.90 -6.67 -17.74
N ASN A 17 1.02 -6.90 -19.06
CA ASN A 17 2.17 -7.60 -19.65
C ASN A 17 3.47 -6.82 -19.43
N SER A 18 3.47 -5.50 -19.67
CA SER A 18 4.65 -4.65 -19.45
C SER A 18 5.13 -4.68 -18.00
N ARG A 19 4.20 -4.58 -17.03
CA ARG A 19 4.54 -4.66 -15.62
C ARG A 19 5.09 -6.03 -15.19
N LYS A 20 4.55 -7.12 -15.76
CA LYS A 20 5.09 -8.48 -15.53
C LYS A 20 6.50 -8.64 -16.09
N ILE A 21 6.77 -8.10 -17.29
CA ILE A 21 8.11 -8.11 -17.89
C ILE A 21 9.09 -7.31 -17.01
N ALA A 22 8.72 -6.08 -16.61
CA ALA A 22 9.56 -5.25 -15.74
C ALA A 22 9.84 -5.94 -14.40
N LYS A 23 8.81 -6.52 -13.75
CA LYS A 23 8.98 -7.34 -12.54
C LYS A 23 10.00 -8.45 -12.76
N LYS A 24 9.83 -9.24 -13.83
CA LYS A 24 10.74 -10.34 -14.16
C LYS A 24 12.18 -9.84 -14.31
N THR A 25 12.38 -8.76 -15.09
CA THR A 25 13.72 -8.18 -15.30
C THR A 25 14.36 -7.72 -13.99
N ILE A 26 13.60 -7.06 -13.11
CA ILE A 26 14.08 -6.60 -11.80
C ILE A 26 14.55 -7.79 -10.95
N LEU A 27 13.77 -8.86 -10.91
CA LEU A 27 14.09 -10.06 -10.12
C LEU A 27 15.25 -10.86 -10.73
N ASP A 28 15.26 -11.08 -12.04
CA ASP A 28 16.31 -11.85 -12.74
C ASP A 28 17.68 -11.16 -12.62
N LEU A 29 17.72 -9.84 -12.59
CA LEU A 29 18.94 -9.04 -12.41
C LEU A 29 19.28 -8.75 -10.95
N ASN A 30 18.54 -9.30 -10.00
CA ASN A 30 18.71 -9.09 -8.55
C ASN A 30 18.79 -7.60 -8.17
N ILE A 31 18.00 -6.75 -8.82
CA ILE A 31 17.91 -5.32 -8.46
C ILE A 31 17.24 -5.24 -7.08
N SER A 32 17.89 -4.55 -6.14
CA SER A 32 17.40 -4.45 -4.77
C SER A 32 16.14 -3.58 -4.65
N ALA A 33 15.34 -3.83 -3.61
CA ALA A 33 14.21 -2.96 -3.28
C ALA A 33 14.66 -1.51 -3.07
N GLN A 34 15.80 -1.31 -2.43
CA GLN A 34 16.39 0.01 -2.20
C GLN A 34 16.68 0.76 -3.52
N ASP A 35 17.21 0.06 -4.53
CA ASP A 35 17.47 0.66 -5.84
C ASP A 35 16.17 1.06 -6.54
N VAL A 36 15.13 0.22 -6.45
CA VAL A 36 13.81 0.53 -7.00
C VAL A 36 13.19 1.75 -6.31
N LEU A 37 13.26 1.82 -4.96
CA LEU A 37 12.75 2.97 -4.21
C LEU A 37 13.53 4.26 -4.51
N ASN A 38 14.86 4.17 -4.62
CA ASN A 38 15.70 5.30 -5.00
C ASN A 38 15.34 5.81 -6.41
N PHE A 39 15.11 4.89 -7.36
CA PHE A 39 14.68 5.27 -8.70
C PHE A 39 13.31 5.96 -8.68
N ILE A 40 12.32 5.41 -7.95
CA ILE A 40 11.00 6.02 -7.80
C ILE A 40 11.12 7.44 -7.22
N LYS A 41 11.94 7.61 -6.18
CA LYS A 41 12.13 8.89 -5.49
C LYS A 41 12.64 10.01 -6.40
N ILE A 42 13.55 9.70 -7.31
CA ILE A 42 14.17 10.69 -8.22
C ILE A 42 13.42 10.84 -9.55
N SER A 43 12.46 9.97 -9.83
CA SER A 43 11.72 9.94 -11.10
C SER A 43 10.63 11.01 -11.16
N ASP A 44 10.21 11.34 -12.39
CA ASP A 44 9.00 12.10 -12.63
C ASP A 44 7.75 11.32 -12.20
N GLU A 45 6.60 12.01 -12.10
CA GLU A 45 5.35 11.43 -11.64
C GLU A 45 4.92 10.20 -12.47
N ARG A 46 5.14 10.23 -13.79
CA ARG A 46 4.79 9.12 -14.68
C ARG A 46 5.57 7.87 -14.30
N ASN A 47 6.89 7.97 -14.16
CA ASN A 47 7.74 6.86 -13.79
C ASN A 47 7.49 6.40 -12.34
N GLN A 48 7.20 7.32 -11.41
CA GLN A 48 6.77 6.96 -10.06
C GLN A 48 5.55 6.05 -10.10
N VAL A 49 4.49 6.43 -10.83
CA VAL A 49 3.27 5.62 -10.99
C VAL A 49 3.58 4.24 -11.57
N LEU A 50 4.38 4.19 -12.63
CA LEU A 50 4.71 2.94 -13.31
C LEU A 50 5.47 1.99 -12.40
N PHE A 51 6.52 2.47 -11.72
CA PHE A 51 7.37 1.61 -10.88
C PHE A 51 6.73 1.24 -9.55
N ILE A 52 5.88 2.09 -8.97
CA ILE A 52 5.04 1.67 -7.84
C ILE A 52 4.07 0.56 -8.25
N CYS A 53 3.49 0.62 -9.44
CA CYS A 53 2.67 -0.49 -9.95
C CYS A 53 3.48 -1.76 -10.20
N VAL A 54 4.74 -1.67 -10.62
CA VAL A 54 5.63 -2.84 -10.75
C VAL A 54 5.96 -3.41 -9.38
N LEU A 55 6.31 -2.56 -8.42
CA LEU A 55 6.60 -2.96 -7.04
C LEU A 55 5.41 -3.68 -6.39
N ASP A 56 4.18 -3.19 -6.62
CA ASP A 56 2.94 -3.85 -6.18
C ASP A 56 2.81 -5.29 -6.73
N TYR A 57 3.19 -5.52 -7.99
CA TYR A 57 3.25 -6.86 -8.58
C TYR A 57 4.36 -7.75 -8.02
N ILE A 58 5.49 -7.16 -7.60
CA ILE A 58 6.57 -7.89 -6.94
C ILE A 58 6.09 -8.35 -5.56
N ILE A 59 5.54 -7.44 -4.76
CA ILE A 59 5.13 -7.71 -3.38
C ILE A 59 3.94 -8.68 -3.29
N GLU A 60 3.05 -8.69 -4.27
CA GLU A 60 1.96 -9.67 -4.31
C GLU A 60 2.48 -11.12 -4.29
N GLU A 61 3.67 -11.38 -4.84
CA GLU A 61 4.28 -12.71 -4.93
C GLU A 61 5.49 -12.87 -3.98
N PHE A 62 6.22 -11.79 -3.72
CA PHE A 62 7.41 -11.76 -2.86
C PHE A 62 7.29 -10.65 -1.80
N PRO A 63 6.45 -10.83 -0.77
CA PRO A 63 6.20 -9.80 0.25
C PRO A 63 7.45 -9.38 1.03
N ASP A 64 8.42 -10.27 1.16
CA ASP A 64 9.68 -10.01 1.87
C ASP A 64 10.68 -9.15 1.09
N TYR A 65 10.39 -8.85 -0.19
CA TYR A 65 11.29 -8.07 -1.06
C TYR A 65 11.61 -6.67 -0.49
N LEU A 66 10.71 -6.08 0.32
CA LEU A 66 10.90 -4.76 0.94
C LEU A 66 11.51 -4.78 2.34
N ASN A 67 11.77 -5.94 2.95
CA ASN A 67 12.09 -6.05 4.38
C ASN A 67 13.26 -5.14 4.83
N GLU A 68 14.30 -4.99 4.02
CA GLU A 68 15.46 -4.15 4.32
C GLU A 68 15.24 -2.66 4.02
N SER A 69 14.13 -2.29 3.37
CA SER A 69 13.87 -0.94 2.86
C SER A 69 12.54 -0.35 3.36
N LEU A 70 11.94 -0.92 4.41
CA LEU A 70 10.61 -0.53 4.90
C LEU A 70 10.54 0.94 5.32
N ASN A 71 11.57 1.47 5.97
CA ASN A 71 11.61 2.88 6.38
C ASN A 71 11.55 3.81 5.17
N ASP A 72 12.36 3.56 4.15
CA ASP A 72 12.38 4.36 2.93
C ASP A 72 11.08 4.25 2.16
N PHE A 73 10.48 3.05 2.14
CA PHE A 73 9.16 2.83 1.53
C PHE A 73 8.05 3.62 2.26
N ILE A 74 8.04 3.66 3.60
CA ILE A 74 7.06 4.43 4.37
C ILE A 74 7.25 5.93 4.14
N LEU A 75 8.50 6.43 4.20
CA LEU A 75 8.81 7.85 3.94
C LEU A 75 8.42 8.28 2.51
N LEU A 76 8.54 7.38 1.53
CA LEU A 76 8.12 7.64 0.17
C LEU A 76 6.61 7.85 0.06
N GLN A 77 5.81 7.10 0.83
CA GLN A 77 4.35 7.21 0.84
C GLN A 77 3.86 8.59 1.28
N GLU A 78 4.50 9.20 2.27
CA GLU A 78 4.13 10.52 2.81
C GLU A 78 4.11 11.61 1.73
N ASN A 79 4.90 11.43 0.68
CA ASN A 79 5.06 12.41 -0.41
C ASN A 79 4.13 12.16 -1.61
N PHE A 80 3.41 11.04 -1.66
CA PHE A 80 2.56 10.74 -2.80
C PHE A 80 1.28 11.59 -2.85
N LYS A 81 1.15 12.33 -3.94
CA LYS A 81 -0.07 13.05 -4.30
C LYS A 81 -0.93 12.25 -5.28
N ASN A 82 -0.30 11.47 -6.15
CA ASN A 82 -0.97 10.69 -7.18
C ASN A 82 -1.77 9.52 -6.58
N GLU A 83 -3.05 9.43 -6.96
CA GLU A 83 -3.97 8.43 -6.40
C GLU A 83 -3.59 6.98 -6.78
N THR A 84 -2.96 6.76 -7.93
CA THR A 84 -2.45 5.42 -8.28
C THR A 84 -1.31 5.00 -7.36
N CYS A 85 -0.41 5.93 -7.02
CA CYS A 85 0.66 5.66 -6.05
C CYS A 85 0.08 5.32 -4.68
N LYS A 86 -0.84 6.14 -4.14
CA LYS A 86 -1.50 5.88 -2.87
C LYS A 86 -2.22 4.52 -2.86
N ARG A 87 -2.97 4.22 -3.92
CA ARG A 87 -3.69 2.95 -4.06
C ARG A 87 -2.75 1.74 -4.08
N CYS A 88 -1.67 1.79 -4.87
CA CYS A 88 -0.74 0.68 -5.00
C CYS A 88 0.06 0.49 -3.71
N THR A 89 0.55 1.57 -3.07
CA THR A 89 1.29 1.46 -1.81
C THR A 89 0.43 0.95 -0.66
N SER A 90 -0.84 1.38 -0.55
CA SER A 90 -1.78 0.82 0.43
C SER A 90 -2.00 -0.68 0.20
N ARG A 91 -2.02 -1.14 -1.05
CA ARG A 91 -2.13 -2.57 -1.38
C ARG A 91 -0.86 -3.34 -1.00
N ILE A 92 0.30 -2.77 -1.25
CA ILE A 92 1.60 -3.32 -0.82
C ILE A 92 1.62 -3.51 0.70
N VAL A 93 1.31 -2.46 1.47
CA VAL A 93 1.26 -2.52 2.94
C VAL A 93 0.28 -3.61 3.41
N PHE A 94 -0.90 -3.68 2.80
CA PHE A 94 -1.88 -4.72 3.14
C PHE A 94 -1.36 -6.14 2.89
N HIS A 95 -0.66 -6.39 1.78
CA HIS A 95 -0.08 -7.70 1.49
C HIS A 95 0.97 -8.11 2.53
N ILE A 96 1.87 -7.19 2.89
CA ILE A 96 2.90 -7.43 3.90
C ILE A 96 2.26 -7.72 5.26
N LEU A 97 1.35 -6.85 5.74
CA LEU A 97 0.66 -7.03 7.03
C LEU A 97 -0.11 -8.34 7.11
N LYS A 98 -0.78 -8.72 6.02
CA LYS A 98 -1.55 -9.95 5.97
C LYS A 98 -0.69 -11.20 6.03
N GLN A 99 0.52 -11.16 5.50
CA GLN A 99 1.46 -12.28 5.55
C GLN A 99 2.12 -12.37 6.93
N ASN A 100 2.65 -11.25 7.41
CA ASN A 100 3.29 -11.15 8.72
C ASN A 100 3.22 -9.72 9.25
N SER A 101 2.34 -9.48 10.23
CA SER A 101 2.19 -8.16 10.84
C SER A 101 3.42 -7.70 11.62
N GLU A 102 4.29 -8.62 12.03
CA GLU A 102 5.51 -8.32 12.77
C GLU A 102 6.67 -7.87 11.88
N THR A 103 6.49 -7.85 10.57
CA THR A 103 7.46 -7.28 9.61
C THR A 103 7.68 -5.78 9.86
N PHE A 104 6.64 -5.07 10.29
CA PHE A 104 6.73 -3.67 10.68
C PHE A 104 6.94 -3.53 12.20
N ASP A 105 7.92 -2.74 12.61
CA ASP A 105 8.09 -2.38 14.02
C ASP A 105 6.97 -1.42 14.49
N LYS A 106 6.90 -1.15 15.80
CA LYS A 106 5.88 -0.30 16.40
C LYS A 106 5.87 1.13 15.84
N LYS A 107 7.05 1.70 15.54
CA LYS A 107 7.16 3.05 14.98
C LYS A 107 6.62 3.08 13.55
N GLN A 108 7.00 2.09 12.74
CA GLN A 108 6.53 1.92 11.37
C GLN A 108 5.02 1.70 11.31
N LYS A 109 4.46 0.85 12.19
CA LYS A 109 3.00 0.64 12.30
C LYS A 109 2.29 1.95 12.63
N ASN A 110 2.80 2.76 13.56
CA ASN A 110 2.21 4.06 13.89
C ASN A 110 2.24 5.04 12.71
N GLN A 111 3.34 5.11 11.94
CA GLN A 111 3.41 5.94 10.74
C GLN A 111 2.39 5.47 9.69
N LEU A 112 2.29 4.17 9.46
CA LEU A 112 1.31 3.59 8.54
C LEU A 112 -0.14 3.89 8.95
N ILE A 113 -0.45 3.85 10.26
CA ILE A 113 -1.77 4.21 10.78
C ILE A 113 -2.10 5.66 10.42
N VAL A 114 -1.20 6.60 10.70
CA VAL A 114 -1.41 8.03 10.38
C VAL A 114 -1.64 8.22 8.88
N ILE A 115 -0.73 7.72 8.03
CA ILE A 115 -0.82 7.86 6.57
C ILE A 115 -2.16 7.34 6.03
N HIS A 116 -2.56 6.14 6.48
CA HIS A 116 -3.75 5.51 5.92
C HIS A 116 -5.07 6.09 6.49
N PHE A 117 -5.09 6.60 7.71
CA PHE A 117 -6.22 7.40 8.19
C PHE A 117 -6.35 8.71 7.41
N ASP A 118 -5.24 9.44 7.20
CA ASP A 118 -5.27 10.67 6.41
C ASP A 118 -5.81 10.44 5.00
N TRP A 119 -5.37 9.36 4.33
CA TRP A 119 -5.89 9.02 3.00
C TRP A 119 -7.34 8.53 3.03
N LEU A 120 -7.77 7.87 4.10
CA LEU A 120 -9.14 7.39 4.25
C LEU A 120 -10.14 8.52 4.40
N ILE A 121 -9.79 9.57 5.18
CA ILE A 121 -10.66 10.72 5.43
C ILE A 121 -10.53 11.84 4.40
N SER A 122 -9.45 11.83 3.61
CA SER A 122 -9.22 12.81 2.55
C SER A 122 -10.14 12.55 1.34
N ASN A 123 -10.12 13.48 0.37
CA ASN A 123 -10.83 13.34 -0.90
C ASN A 123 -10.12 12.37 -1.87
N SER A 124 -9.58 11.27 -1.37
CA SER A 124 -8.96 10.22 -2.17
C SER A 124 -10.00 9.39 -2.92
N PHE A 125 -9.56 8.78 -4.05
CA PHE A 125 -10.44 7.91 -4.83
C PHE A 125 -10.91 6.70 -4.02
N VAL A 126 -12.10 6.21 -4.34
CA VAL A 126 -12.72 5.06 -3.63
C VAL A 126 -11.79 3.85 -3.54
N ALA A 127 -11.02 3.55 -4.58
CA ALA A 127 -10.09 2.42 -4.58
C ALA A 127 -8.95 2.59 -3.55
N THR A 128 -8.44 3.82 -3.36
CA THR A 128 -7.46 4.14 -2.31
C THR A 128 -8.09 3.96 -0.94
N ARG A 129 -9.27 4.55 -0.69
CA ARG A 129 -9.98 4.45 0.59
C ARG A 129 -10.31 3.00 0.98
N VAL A 130 -10.71 2.17 0.02
CA VAL A 130 -10.96 0.72 0.23
C VAL A 130 -9.70 -0.02 0.68
N ASN A 131 -8.54 0.31 0.11
CA ASN A 131 -7.27 -0.28 0.54
C ASN A 131 -6.87 0.21 1.93
N CYS A 132 -7.04 1.52 2.21
CA CYS A 132 -6.79 2.10 3.54
C CYS A 132 -7.64 1.42 4.62
N LEU A 133 -8.94 1.18 4.37
CA LEU A 133 -9.78 0.39 5.28
C LEU A 133 -9.16 -0.97 5.62
N SER A 134 -8.58 -1.63 4.62
CA SER A 134 -7.97 -2.95 4.81
C SER A 134 -6.70 -2.86 5.65
N VAL A 135 -5.84 -1.88 5.39
CA VAL A 135 -4.60 -1.65 6.18
C VAL A 135 -4.93 -1.32 7.63
N ILE A 136 -5.83 -0.35 7.86
CA ILE A 136 -6.21 0.06 9.22
C ILE A 136 -6.86 -1.11 9.97
N PHE A 137 -7.67 -1.93 9.29
CA PHE A 137 -8.25 -3.12 9.90
C PHE A 137 -7.19 -4.13 10.35
N GLU A 138 -6.12 -4.37 9.57
CA GLU A 138 -5.03 -5.24 10.02
C GLU A 138 -4.27 -4.65 11.22
N LEU A 139 -4.15 -3.33 11.31
CA LEU A 139 -3.49 -2.60 12.41
C LEU A 139 -4.40 -2.27 13.61
N ARG A 140 -5.67 -2.69 13.60
CA ARG A 140 -6.69 -2.28 14.59
C ARG A 140 -6.38 -2.62 16.05
N ASN A 141 -5.49 -3.58 16.28
CA ASN A 141 -5.12 -4.03 17.62
C ASN A 141 -3.86 -3.35 18.18
N GLU A 142 -3.23 -2.46 17.41
CA GLU A 142 -2.05 -1.72 17.87
C GLU A 142 -2.39 -0.67 18.95
N ALA A 143 -3.62 -0.15 18.94
CA ALA A 143 -4.18 0.68 20.00
C ALA A 143 -5.72 0.64 19.98
N GLU A 144 -6.35 0.76 21.15
CA GLU A 144 -7.81 0.63 21.31
C GLU A 144 -8.61 1.67 20.50
N TRP A 145 -8.10 2.88 20.40
CA TRP A 145 -8.75 3.98 19.67
C TRP A 145 -8.88 3.71 18.17
N ILE A 146 -7.98 2.92 17.58
CA ILE A 146 -7.96 2.66 16.13
C ILE A 146 -9.24 1.94 15.68
N LYS A 147 -9.67 0.95 16.45
CA LYS A 147 -10.90 0.22 16.18
C LYS A 147 -12.14 1.13 16.24
N THR A 148 -12.21 1.97 17.27
CA THR A 148 -13.32 2.91 17.48
C THR A 148 -13.39 3.93 16.34
N GLU A 149 -12.25 4.52 15.99
CA GLU A 149 -12.17 5.52 14.92
C GLU A 149 -12.50 4.91 13.55
N LEU A 150 -12.01 3.69 13.27
CA LEU A 150 -12.32 2.98 12.04
C LEU A 150 -13.83 2.75 11.87
N ILE A 151 -14.52 2.33 12.94
CA ILE A 151 -15.98 2.13 12.92
C ILE A 151 -16.69 3.46 12.64
N GLY A 152 -16.34 4.53 13.35
CA GLY A 152 -16.95 5.84 13.16
C GLY A 152 -16.80 6.37 11.73
N ILE A 153 -15.60 6.25 11.13
CA ILE A 153 -15.37 6.66 9.74
C ILE A 153 -16.18 5.79 8.77
N ILE A 154 -16.24 4.48 8.99
CA ILE A 154 -17.06 3.60 8.15
C ILE A 154 -18.53 4.02 8.20
N GLU A 155 -19.10 4.24 9.37
CA GLU A 155 -20.51 4.63 9.54
C GLU A 155 -20.82 5.95 8.85
N GLN A 156 -19.92 6.94 8.90
CA GLN A 156 -20.07 8.22 8.21
C GLN A 156 -19.98 8.06 6.68
N GLN A 157 -19.02 7.30 6.16
CA GLN A 157 -18.74 7.22 4.73
C GLN A 157 -19.62 6.21 3.99
N ILE A 158 -20.19 5.22 4.68
CA ILE A 158 -21.07 4.21 4.05
C ILE A 158 -22.32 4.84 3.42
N ILE A 159 -22.70 6.02 3.91
CA ILE A 159 -23.85 6.81 3.40
C ILE A 159 -23.61 7.27 1.96
N LEU A 160 -22.37 7.43 1.53
CA LEU A 160 -22.00 7.81 0.17
C LEU A 160 -22.32 6.71 -0.86
N GLN A 161 -22.68 5.52 -0.43
CA GLN A 161 -23.12 4.37 -1.22
C GLN A 161 -22.19 3.95 -2.37
N GLU A 162 -20.88 4.20 -2.24
CA GLU A 162 -19.89 3.70 -3.21
C GLU A 162 -19.76 2.17 -3.09
N PRO A 163 -20.12 1.38 -4.11
CA PRO A 163 -20.34 -0.08 -3.94
C PRO A 163 -19.12 -0.85 -3.40
N SER A 164 -17.91 -0.52 -3.87
CA SER A 164 -16.68 -1.18 -3.41
C SER A 164 -16.34 -0.84 -1.96
N PHE A 165 -16.56 0.43 -1.55
CA PHE A 165 -16.38 0.86 -0.17
C PHE A 165 -17.38 0.17 0.74
N VAL A 166 -18.67 0.21 0.40
CA VAL A 166 -19.74 -0.44 1.18
C VAL A 166 -19.48 -1.94 1.35
N SER A 167 -19.07 -2.63 0.28
CA SER A 167 -18.74 -4.06 0.33
C SER A 167 -17.60 -4.35 1.31
N ARG A 168 -16.52 -3.56 1.27
CA ARG A 168 -15.37 -3.72 2.16
C ARG A 168 -15.74 -3.37 3.61
N ALA A 169 -16.42 -2.26 3.80
CA ALA A 169 -16.87 -1.78 5.10
C ALA A 169 -17.75 -2.81 5.83
N LYS A 170 -18.77 -3.37 5.17
CA LYS A 170 -19.62 -4.42 5.74
C LYS A 170 -18.83 -5.65 6.19
N LYS A 171 -17.83 -6.08 5.39
CA LYS A 171 -16.97 -7.22 5.75
C LYS A 171 -16.11 -6.93 6.99
N ILE A 172 -15.60 -5.70 7.11
CA ILE A 172 -14.79 -5.28 8.26
C ILE A 172 -15.66 -5.22 9.51
N LEU A 173 -16.81 -4.53 9.46
CA LEU A 173 -17.74 -4.45 10.60
C LEU A 173 -18.18 -5.83 11.09
N ALA A 174 -18.52 -6.74 10.16
CA ALA A 174 -18.90 -8.10 10.52
C ALA A 174 -17.77 -8.86 11.25
N LYS A 175 -16.51 -8.66 10.88
CA LYS A 175 -15.37 -9.26 11.57
C LYS A 175 -15.17 -8.65 12.96
N ILE A 176 -15.23 -7.32 13.07
CA ILE A 176 -15.09 -6.62 14.38
C ILE A 176 -16.18 -7.08 15.36
N HIS A 177 -17.44 -7.16 14.92
CA HIS A 177 -18.54 -7.65 15.77
C HIS A 177 -18.35 -9.10 16.19
N LYS A 178 -17.84 -9.96 15.29
CA LYS A 178 -17.55 -11.35 15.64
C LYS A 178 -16.43 -11.49 16.67
N GLU A 179 -15.45 -10.59 16.66
CA GLU A 179 -14.35 -10.54 17.64
C GLU A 179 -14.85 -10.08 19.01
N ALA A 180 -15.77 -9.11 19.06
CA ALA A 180 -16.35 -8.59 20.30
C ALA A 180 -17.27 -9.60 21.01
N ASN A 181 -17.79 -10.60 20.29
CA ASN A 181 -18.70 -11.63 20.83
C ASN A 181 -17.98 -12.95 21.20
N ARG A 182 -16.65 -12.95 21.22
CA ARG A 182 -15.81 -14.09 21.65
C ARG A 182 -15.16 -13.83 22.98
#